data_1df9a8324f0dfa59d459bcd3d4264f88
#
_entry.id   1df9a8324f0dfa59d459bcd3d4264f88
#
_cell.length_a   1.000
_cell.length_b   1.000
_cell.length_c   1.000
_cell.angle_alpha   90.00
_cell.angle_beta   90.00
_cell.angle_gamma   90.00
#
_symmetry.space_group_name_H-M   'P 1'
#
loop_
_entity.id
_entity.type
_entity.pdbx_description
1 polymer ?
#
loop_
_entity_poly.entity_id
_entity_poly.type
_entity_poly.pdbx_seq_one_letter_code
_entity_poly.pdbx_strand_id
1 'polypeptide(L)'
;MNSKDIQQKFSADLDESIYGAANDLKGAGEYKELLELGRVLAHKDFSEGSDKTAILNKARRKYAGQKEEKGLHTKHRLRRPAVMLATLLVVSVLSVTFVQPSFAQELLMKVLQTINLGHIVAHEVEFSADSNVIPDDFKGKIFDSKGNALVTLDAAQKAGDIYNADGEKIVGVEDGRLVKQSERDQEKAELLIERDSSKLNEYTIFDVGLPAYLPEGYTFDRAEFYKDSNGDVIHSKYINLYFVNEATDEIISMQQRHADSETAYEMSTDGTIEKVKINGVDAVLVNGKGLDWEASEVLYGVTSASLDKNDLIKVAESIR
;
A
#
# COMPACT_ATOMS: atom_id res chain seq x y z
N MET A 1 10.18 34.35 -8.16
CA MET A 1 8.79 34.28 -7.67
C MET A 1 8.72 33.05 -6.77
N ASN A 2 8.19 33.15 -5.56
CA ASN A 2 8.16 32.04 -4.60
C ASN A 2 7.09 31.02 -5.06
N SER A 3 7.28 29.71 -4.79
CA SER A 3 6.35 28.64 -5.19
C SER A 3 4.89 28.92 -4.73
N LYS A 4 4.70 29.50 -3.54
CA LYS A 4 3.38 29.94 -3.04
C LYS A 4 2.73 31.02 -3.90
N ASP A 5 3.53 31.94 -4.42
CA ASP A 5 3.02 33.03 -5.28
C ASP A 5 2.54 32.49 -6.63
N ILE A 6 3.21 31.42 -7.14
CA ILE A 6 2.84 30.75 -8.39
C ILE A 6 1.53 30.00 -8.22
N GLN A 7 1.38 29.24 -7.11
CA GLN A 7 0.16 28.48 -6.80
C GLN A 7 -1.05 29.39 -6.60
N GLN A 8 -0.89 30.48 -5.84
CA GLN A 8 -1.96 31.45 -5.62
C GLN A 8 -2.39 32.12 -6.92
N LYS A 9 -1.40 32.47 -7.76
CA LYS A 9 -1.68 33.06 -9.06
C LYS A 9 -2.41 32.07 -9.97
N PHE A 10 -1.96 30.81 -10.05
CA PHE A 10 -2.59 29.78 -10.85
C PHE A 10 -4.03 29.52 -10.42
N SER A 11 -4.27 29.39 -9.09
CA SER A 11 -5.61 29.22 -8.54
C SER A 11 -6.54 30.39 -8.92
N ALA A 12 -6.06 31.61 -8.76
CA ALA A 12 -6.87 32.81 -9.11
C ALA A 12 -7.16 32.89 -10.61
N ASP A 13 -6.15 32.61 -11.45
CA ASP A 13 -6.31 32.62 -12.91
C ASP A 13 -7.23 31.48 -13.39
N LEU A 14 -7.21 30.33 -12.71
CA LEU A 14 -8.10 29.19 -12.98
C LEU A 14 -9.54 29.52 -12.58
N ASP A 15 -9.75 30.07 -11.39
CA ASP A 15 -11.08 30.51 -10.92
C ASP A 15 -11.67 31.58 -11.85
N GLU A 16 -10.87 32.54 -12.30
CA GLU A 16 -11.28 33.53 -13.28
C GLU A 16 -11.66 32.88 -14.64
N SER A 17 -10.94 31.81 -15.04
CA SER A 17 -11.23 31.09 -16.29
C SER A 17 -12.48 30.19 -16.22
N ILE A 18 -12.85 29.72 -15.02
CA ILE A 18 -14.02 28.85 -14.80
C ILE A 18 -15.28 29.69 -14.59
N TYR A 19 -15.20 30.75 -13.78
CA TYR A 19 -16.36 31.53 -13.32
C TYR A 19 -16.43 32.95 -13.92
N GLY A 20 -15.35 33.42 -14.59
CA GLY A 20 -15.27 34.75 -15.19
C GLY A 20 -15.93 34.83 -16.58
N ALA A 21 -16.38 36.03 -16.94
CA ALA A 21 -16.96 36.29 -18.26
C ALA A 21 -15.94 36.35 -19.41
N ALA A 22 -14.65 36.19 -19.15
CA ALA A 22 -13.60 36.30 -20.16
C ALA A 22 -13.27 34.94 -20.77
N ASN A 23 -13.54 34.80 -22.04
CA ASN A 23 -13.19 33.58 -22.83
C ASN A 23 -11.70 33.49 -23.22
N ASP A 24 -10.87 34.44 -22.84
CA ASP A 24 -9.45 34.49 -23.22
C ASP A 24 -8.57 34.12 -22.05
N LEU A 25 -7.91 32.96 -22.15
CA LEU A 25 -6.98 32.49 -21.14
C LEU A 25 -5.71 33.35 -21.12
N LYS A 26 -5.43 33.97 -19.99
CA LYS A 26 -4.22 34.81 -19.79
C LYS A 26 -3.01 33.90 -19.62
N GLY A 27 -2.00 34.07 -20.47
CA GLY A 27 -0.74 33.37 -20.41
C GLY A 27 -0.25 32.87 -21.76
N ALA A 28 1.00 32.48 -21.85
CA ALA A 28 1.62 31.93 -23.07
C ALA A 28 2.22 30.55 -22.79
N GLY A 29 2.27 29.70 -23.82
CA GLY A 29 2.91 28.38 -23.75
C GLY A 29 2.25 27.43 -22.77
N GLU A 30 3.06 26.66 -22.07
CA GLU A 30 2.64 25.59 -21.13
C GLU A 30 1.67 26.06 -20.05
N TYR A 31 1.78 27.29 -19.57
CA TYR A 31 0.88 27.84 -18.55
C TYR A 31 -0.56 27.96 -19.05
N LYS A 32 -0.74 28.32 -20.33
CA LYS A 32 -2.06 28.38 -20.96
C LYS A 32 -2.67 27.00 -21.14
N GLU A 33 -1.85 26.01 -21.51
CA GLU A 33 -2.28 24.61 -21.64
C GLU A 33 -2.72 24.04 -20.30
N LEU A 34 -2.01 24.35 -19.20
CA LEU A 34 -2.39 23.93 -17.84
C LEU A 34 -3.71 24.56 -17.39
N LEU A 35 -3.96 25.84 -17.69
CA LEU A 35 -5.25 26.47 -17.38
C LEU A 35 -6.38 25.87 -18.19
N GLU A 36 -6.14 25.53 -19.45
CA GLU A 36 -7.13 24.88 -20.31
C GLU A 36 -7.46 23.46 -19.82
N LEU A 37 -6.45 22.70 -19.43
CA LEU A 37 -6.64 21.38 -18.80
C LEU A 37 -7.44 21.50 -17.50
N GLY A 38 -7.08 22.45 -16.62
CA GLY A 38 -7.81 22.70 -15.38
C GLY A 38 -9.28 23.04 -15.62
N ARG A 39 -9.57 23.85 -16.65
CA ARG A 39 -10.94 24.18 -17.05
C ARG A 39 -11.72 22.97 -17.56
N VAL A 40 -11.12 22.11 -18.39
CA VAL A 40 -11.73 20.87 -18.88
C VAL A 40 -12.04 19.93 -17.71
N LEU A 41 -11.11 19.77 -16.77
CA LEU A 41 -11.31 18.94 -15.59
C LEU A 41 -12.42 19.49 -14.67
N ALA A 42 -12.48 20.80 -14.47
CA ALA A 42 -13.52 21.43 -13.63
C ALA A 42 -14.95 21.27 -14.19
N HIS A 43 -15.10 21.14 -15.51
CA HIS A 43 -16.40 20.93 -16.16
C HIS A 43 -16.74 19.45 -16.38
N LYS A 44 -15.83 18.53 -16.11
CA LYS A 44 -16.06 17.11 -16.26
C LYS A 44 -16.86 16.58 -15.06
N ASP A 45 -18.02 16.02 -15.32
CA ASP A 45 -18.80 15.31 -14.29
C ASP A 45 -18.16 13.96 -13.97
N PHE A 46 -17.40 13.92 -12.88
CA PHE A 46 -16.79 12.69 -12.35
C PHE A 46 -17.77 11.84 -11.54
N SER A 47 -19.03 12.25 -11.41
CA SER A 47 -20.06 11.48 -10.72
C SER A 47 -20.71 10.43 -11.63
N GLU A 48 -20.50 10.51 -12.94
CA GLU A 48 -20.95 9.54 -13.92
C GLU A 48 -20.11 8.26 -13.80
N GLY A 49 -20.65 7.25 -13.09
CA GLY A 49 -19.94 6.00 -12.75
C GLY A 49 -19.59 5.85 -11.27
N SER A 50 -19.81 6.86 -10.45
CA SER A 50 -19.60 6.76 -9.00
C SER A 50 -20.86 6.24 -8.31
N ASP A 51 -20.75 5.12 -7.63
CA ASP A 51 -21.83 4.56 -6.80
C ASP A 51 -22.01 5.41 -5.53
N LYS A 52 -22.93 6.39 -5.65
CA LYS A 52 -23.29 7.29 -4.54
C LYS A 52 -23.74 6.52 -3.29
N THR A 53 -24.34 5.35 -3.47
CA THR A 53 -24.83 4.50 -2.39
C THR A 53 -23.67 3.85 -1.64
N ALA A 54 -22.65 3.37 -2.35
CA ALA A 54 -21.44 2.81 -1.75
C ALA A 54 -20.64 3.88 -0.98
N ILE A 55 -20.50 5.09 -1.56
CA ILE A 55 -19.83 6.23 -0.90
C ILE A 55 -20.60 6.66 0.36
N LEU A 56 -21.93 6.75 0.30
CA LEU A 56 -22.77 7.13 1.43
C LEU A 56 -22.76 6.07 2.54
N ASN A 57 -22.72 4.79 2.17
CA ASN A 57 -22.60 3.69 3.11
C ASN A 57 -21.21 3.65 3.76
N LYS A 58 -20.14 3.92 3.00
CA LYS A 58 -18.78 4.06 3.53
C LYS A 58 -18.68 5.23 4.52
N ALA A 59 -19.31 6.36 4.21
CA ALA A 59 -19.37 7.51 5.10
C ALA A 59 -20.20 7.21 6.36
N ARG A 60 -21.37 6.58 6.25
CA ARG A 60 -22.21 6.18 7.40
C ARG A 60 -21.50 5.21 8.33
N ARG A 61 -20.76 4.22 7.79
CA ARG A 61 -19.96 3.27 8.59
C ARG A 61 -18.87 3.98 9.40
N LYS A 62 -18.21 4.98 8.79
CA LYS A 62 -17.15 5.78 9.44
C LYS A 62 -17.66 6.60 10.63
N TYR A 63 -18.94 7.01 10.60
CA TYR A 63 -19.56 7.82 11.68
C TYR A 63 -20.44 7.02 12.66
N ALA A 64 -20.79 5.77 12.37
CA ALA A 64 -21.61 4.93 13.25
C ALA A 64 -20.80 4.18 14.33
N GLY A 65 -19.47 4.09 14.16
CA GLY A 65 -18.57 3.36 15.08
C GLY A 65 -18.16 4.13 16.34
N GLN A 66 -18.64 5.36 16.56
CA GLN A 66 -18.39 6.12 17.81
C GLN A 66 -19.57 5.99 18.78
N LYS A 67 -19.76 4.83 19.38
CA LYS A 67 -20.49 4.71 20.65
C LYS A 67 -19.80 3.70 21.54
N GLU A 68 -19.50 4.20 22.74
CA GLU A 68 -18.83 3.56 23.85
C GLU A 68 -19.40 2.18 24.22
N GLU A 69 -18.51 1.25 24.57
CA GLU A 69 -18.81 0.28 25.60
C GLU A 69 -17.61 0.00 26.49
N LYS A 70 -17.87 0.10 27.77
CA LYS A 70 -16.95 -0.15 28.90
C LYS A 70 -16.92 -1.65 29.21
N GLY A 71 -15.72 -2.16 29.40
CA GLY A 71 -15.39 -3.07 30.49
C GLY A 71 -15.58 -4.56 30.27
N LEU A 72 -14.48 -5.29 30.41
CA LEU A 72 -14.27 -6.25 31.50
C LEU A 72 -12.91 -6.98 31.33
N HIS A 73 -12.13 -6.91 32.40
CA HIS A 73 -10.86 -7.62 32.54
C HIS A 73 -11.03 -9.13 32.62
N THR A 74 -10.22 -9.87 31.88
CA THR A 74 -9.78 -11.20 32.31
C THR A 74 -8.32 -11.42 31.93
N LYS A 75 -7.53 -11.64 32.97
CA LYS A 75 -6.10 -11.96 32.87
C LYS A 75 -5.93 -13.42 32.47
N HIS A 76 -5.30 -13.69 31.32
CA HIS A 76 -4.62 -14.96 31.09
C HIS A 76 -3.16 -14.73 30.73
N ARG A 77 -2.29 -15.26 31.61
CA ARG A 77 -0.85 -15.37 31.38
C ARG A 77 -0.61 -16.38 30.26
N LEU A 78 -0.06 -15.96 29.14
CA LEU A 78 0.56 -16.84 28.18
C LEU A 78 2.02 -16.45 27.99
N ARG A 79 2.84 -17.49 27.99
CA ARG A 79 4.30 -17.48 27.93
C ARG A 79 4.73 -16.91 26.58
N ARG A 80 5.75 -16.05 26.64
CA ARG A 80 6.41 -15.44 25.48
C ARG A 80 7.18 -16.49 24.69
N PRO A 81 7.11 -16.47 23.36
CA PRO A 81 8.33 -16.52 22.57
C PRO A 81 8.46 -15.34 21.60
N ALA A 82 9.66 -14.86 21.55
CA ALA A 82 10.42 -14.24 20.49
C ALA A 82 9.78 -13.11 19.67
N VAL A 83 10.06 -11.92 20.14
CA VAL A 83 10.02 -10.67 19.38
C VAL A 83 11.35 -10.56 18.62
N MET A 84 11.35 -10.88 17.32
CA MET A 84 12.44 -10.49 16.40
C MET A 84 12.00 -10.57 14.94
N LEU A 85 10.98 -9.83 14.53
CA LEU A 85 10.69 -9.66 13.09
C LEU A 85 9.94 -8.36 12.73
N ALA A 86 10.03 -7.33 13.58
CA ALA A 86 9.28 -6.09 13.35
C ALA A 86 10.06 -4.99 12.61
N THR A 87 11.38 -5.13 12.47
CA THR A 87 12.23 -4.01 12.03
C THR A 87 12.37 -3.83 10.52
N LEU A 88 12.02 -4.82 9.71
CA LEU A 88 12.13 -4.73 8.24
C LEU A 88 10.85 -4.22 7.55
N LEU A 89 9.71 -4.28 8.23
CA LEU A 89 8.42 -3.87 7.66
C LEU A 89 8.17 -2.34 7.68
N VAL A 90 8.79 -1.61 8.62
CA VAL A 90 8.53 -0.16 8.75
C VAL A 90 9.14 0.65 7.60
N VAL A 91 10.27 0.21 7.06
CA VAL A 91 10.92 0.90 5.94
C VAL A 91 10.21 0.62 4.62
N SER A 92 9.69 -0.61 4.44
CA SER A 92 8.91 -0.96 3.25
C SER A 92 7.52 -0.32 3.25
N VAL A 93 6.92 -0.05 4.41
CA VAL A 93 5.59 0.57 4.53
C VAL A 93 5.63 2.07 4.26
N LEU A 94 6.73 2.76 4.59
CA LEU A 94 6.90 4.16 4.17
C LEU A 94 7.11 4.31 2.65
N SER A 95 7.50 3.22 1.96
CA SER A 95 7.73 3.20 0.52
C SER A 95 6.50 2.79 -0.31
N VAL A 96 5.46 2.18 0.26
CA VAL A 96 4.43 1.44 -0.51
C VAL A 96 3.04 2.06 -0.52
N THR A 97 2.72 3.02 0.34
CA THR A 97 1.34 3.51 0.43
C THR A 97 1.15 5.00 0.10
N PHE A 98 1.64 5.43 -1.05
CA PHE A 98 1.14 6.65 -1.65
C PHE A 98 0.22 6.31 -2.84
N VAL A 99 -0.98 5.86 -2.54
CA VAL A 99 -2.07 5.83 -3.50
C VAL A 99 -2.56 7.26 -3.67
N GLN A 100 -2.15 7.88 -4.76
CA GLN A 100 -2.27 9.26 -5.23
C GLN A 100 -1.19 10.21 -4.68
N PRO A 101 -0.10 10.43 -5.43
CA PRO A 101 0.82 11.51 -5.12
C PRO A 101 0.07 12.85 -5.24
N SER A 102 0.06 13.61 -4.15
CA SER A 102 -0.27 15.03 -4.28
C SER A 102 0.77 15.68 -5.22
N PHE A 103 0.36 16.65 -6.03
CA PHE A 103 1.23 17.38 -6.97
C PHE A 103 2.57 17.85 -6.36
N ALA A 104 2.59 18.05 -5.03
CA ALA A 104 3.81 18.39 -4.29
C ALA A 104 4.79 17.22 -4.12
N GLN A 105 4.32 15.97 -4.18
CA GLN A 105 5.16 14.76 -4.11
C GLN A 105 5.75 14.42 -5.48
N GLU A 106 5.02 14.64 -6.56
CA GLU A 106 5.54 14.49 -7.93
C GLU A 106 6.77 15.37 -8.20
N LEU A 107 6.81 16.57 -7.58
CA LEU A 107 7.97 17.50 -7.68
C LEU A 107 9.22 17.03 -6.92
N LEU A 108 9.08 16.08 -5.98
CA LEU A 108 10.17 15.57 -5.14
C LEU A 108 10.65 14.18 -5.58
N MET A 109 9.90 13.50 -6.43
CA MET A 109 10.25 12.19 -6.96
C MET A 109 10.48 12.27 -8.46
N LYS A 110 11.62 11.75 -8.91
CA LYS A 110 11.90 11.55 -10.33
C LYS A 110 11.66 10.08 -10.66
N VAL A 111 10.72 9.82 -11.55
CA VAL A 111 10.51 8.46 -12.08
C VAL A 111 11.68 8.13 -13.01
N LEU A 112 12.42 7.08 -12.69
CA LEU A 112 13.54 6.57 -13.46
C LEU A 112 13.07 5.54 -14.48
N GLN A 113 12.16 4.65 -14.07
CA GLN A 113 11.63 3.57 -14.88
C GLN A 113 10.18 3.29 -14.50
N THR A 114 9.38 2.86 -15.48
CA THR A 114 8.01 2.34 -15.27
C THR A 114 7.87 1.00 -15.97
N ILE A 115 7.35 0.00 -15.26
CA ILE A 115 6.92 -1.28 -15.81
C ILE A 115 5.41 -1.37 -15.64
N ASN A 116 4.68 -1.49 -16.75
CA ASN A 116 3.22 -1.62 -16.77
C ASN A 116 2.87 -3.03 -17.27
N LEU A 117 2.13 -3.79 -16.47
CA LEU A 117 1.67 -5.15 -16.74
C LEU A 117 0.13 -5.26 -16.86
N GLY A 118 -0.55 -4.14 -17.07
CA GLY A 118 -2.01 -4.08 -17.10
C GLY A 118 -2.58 -3.56 -15.79
N HIS A 119 -3.05 -4.44 -14.92
CA HIS A 119 -3.56 -4.05 -13.60
C HIS A 119 -2.46 -3.79 -12.55
N ILE A 120 -1.19 -4.04 -12.91
CA ILE A 120 -0.03 -3.79 -12.04
C ILE A 120 0.87 -2.77 -12.74
N VAL A 121 1.16 -1.66 -12.05
CA VAL A 121 2.14 -0.66 -12.51
C VAL A 121 3.19 -0.47 -11.44
N ALA A 122 4.47 -0.59 -11.81
CA ALA A 122 5.60 -0.39 -10.91
C ALA A 122 6.49 0.75 -11.40
N HIS A 123 6.88 1.63 -10.48
CA HIS A 123 7.78 2.75 -10.73
C HIS A 123 9.04 2.61 -9.89
N GLU A 124 10.19 2.73 -10.55
CA GLU A 124 11.45 3.02 -9.89
C GLU A 124 11.58 4.54 -9.80
N VAL A 125 11.79 5.06 -8.61
CA VAL A 125 11.83 6.50 -8.37
C VAL A 125 13.13 6.89 -7.66
N GLU A 126 13.61 8.08 -7.95
CA GLU A 126 14.70 8.72 -7.23
C GLU A 126 14.14 9.88 -6.41
N PHE A 127 14.35 9.85 -5.11
CA PHE A 127 14.03 10.98 -4.27
C PHE A 127 15.10 12.04 -4.37
N SER A 128 14.71 13.32 -4.51
CA SER A 128 15.67 14.42 -4.47
C SER A 128 16.34 14.47 -3.09
N ALA A 129 17.57 15.02 -3.02
CA ALA A 129 18.30 15.16 -1.75
C ALA A 129 17.53 15.98 -0.70
N ASP A 130 16.63 16.85 -1.14
CA ASP A 130 15.71 17.60 -0.27
C ASP A 130 14.57 16.74 0.30
N SER A 131 14.37 15.50 -0.20
CA SER A 131 13.33 14.58 0.24
C SER A 131 13.65 13.80 1.52
N ASN A 132 14.86 13.95 2.08
CA ASN A 132 15.20 13.38 3.40
C ASN A 132 14.54 14.13 4.57
N VAL A 133 13.44 14.80 4.33
CA VAL A 133 12.69 15.55 5.35
C VAL A 133 11.36 14.83 5.58
N ILE A 134 11.01 14.67 6.85
CA ILE A 134 9.68 14.18 7.22
C ILE A 134 8.62 15.12 6.58
N PRO A 135 7.61 14.58 5.87
CA PRO A 135 6.53 15.37 5.31
C PRO A 135 5.88 16.28 6.35
N ASP A 136 5.45 17.46 5.93
CA ASP A 136 4.91 18.49 6.84
C ASP A 136 3.74 17.96 7.68
N ASP A 137 2.94 17.06 7.12
CA ASP A 137 1.83 16.42 7.81
C ASP A 137 2.25 15.55 9.00
N PHE A 138 3.50 15.09 9.02
CA PHE A 138 4.04 14.23 10.08
C PHE A 138 5.10 14.92 10.95
N LYS A 139 5.50 16.15 10.63
CA LYS A 139 6.47 16.91 11.43
C LYS A 139 5.95 17.11 12.85
N GLY A 140 6.77 16.74 13.82
CA GLY A 140 6.41 16.83 15.25
C GLY A 140 5.34 15.83 15.71
N LYS A 141 4.99 14.84 14.86
CA LYS A 141 4.02 13.78 15.20
C LYS A 141 4.66 12.41 15.33
N ILE A 142 5.94 12.26 14.94
CA ILE A 142 6.67 11.00 15.02
C ILE A 142 7.94 11.15 15.85
N PHE A 143 8.21 10.14 16.68
CA PHE A 143 9.25 10.17 17.70
C PHE A 143 10.01 8.84 17.72
N ASP A 144 11.24 8.86 18.23
CA ASP A 144 11.99 7.65 18.55
C ASP A 144 11.48 7.03 19.88
N SER A 145 12.03 5.88 20.26
CA SER A 145 11.72 5.20 21.52
C SER A 145 12.08 5.98 22.80
N LYS A 146 12.82 7.09 22.66
CA LYS A 146 13.23 7.97 23.77
C LYS A 146 12.38 9.25 23.83
N GLY A 147 11.43 9.42 22.89
CA GLY A 147 10.58 10.61 22.80
C GLY A 147 11.23 11.79 22.07
N ASN A 148 12.34 11.60 21.35
CA ASN A 148 12.91 12.65 20.52
C ASN A 148 12.17 12.72 19.20
N ALA A 149 11.76 13.94 18.78
CA ALA A 149 11.09 14.14 17.52
C ALA A 149 12.01 13.78 16.35
N LEU A 150 11.50 13.00 15.40
CA LEU A 150 12.19 12.64 14.18
C LEU A 150 11.92 13.74 13.14
N VAL A 151 12.98 14.25 12.51
CA VAL A 151 12.89 15.37 11.56
C VAL A 151 13.36 14.99 10.15
N THR A 152 13.98 13.81 10.01
CA THR A 152 14.45 13.28 8.72
C THR A 152 14.05 11.81 8.56
N LEU A 153 13.90 11.37 7.31
CA LEU A 153 13.62 9.97 6.98
C LEU A 153 14.76 9.06 7.43
N ASP A 154 16.02 9.49 7.27
CA ASP A 154 17.20 8.76 7.76
C ASP A 154 17.18 8.57 9.28
N ALA A 155 16.73 9.57 10.02
CA ALA A 155 16.60 9.47 11.47
C ALA A 155 15.49 8.48 11.85
N ALA A 156 14.37 8.48 11.12
CA ALA A 156 13.28 7.54 11.31
C ALA A 156 13.73 6.10 10.99
N GLN A 157 14.47 5.91 9.91
CA GLN A 157 15.04 4.62 9.55
C GLN A 157 16.02 4.09 10.61
N LYS A 158 16.91 4.95 11.12
CA LYS A 158 17.88 4.58 12.17
C LYS A 158 17.23 4.33 13.53
N ALA A 159 16.09 4.98 13.80
CA ALA A 159 15.36 4.76 15.05
C ALA A 159 14.76 3.35 15.15
N GLY A 160 14.45 2.73 14.00
CA GLY A 160 13.77 1.43 13.91
C GLY A 160 12.29 1.57 14.26
N ASP A 161 11.95 1.45 15.54
CA ASP A 161 10.58 1.67 15.99
C ASP A 161 10.25 3.16 16.11
N ILE A 162 9.10 3.53 15.56
CA ILE A 162 8.59 4.92 15.54
C ILE A 162 7.34 4.98 16.42
N TYR A 163 7.16 6.11 17.11
CA TYR A 163 6.05 6.33 18.04
C TYR A 163 5.37 7.66 17.75
N ASN A 164 4.08 7.77 18.10
CA ASN A 164 3.38 9.06 18.14
C ASN A 164 3.65 9.82 19.45
N ALA A 165 3.08 11.01 19.61
CA ALA A 165 3.23 11.83 20.81
C ALA A 165 2.68 11.17 22.08
N ASP A 166 1.75 10.25 21.95
CA ASP A 166 1.15 9.50 23.06
C ASP A 166 1.96 8.25 23.45
N GLY A 167 3.08 7.98 22.75
CA GLY A 167 3.92 6.82 22.96
C GLY A 167 3.37 5.53 22.36
N GLU A 168 2.36 5.62 21.46
CA GLU A 168 1.87 4.46 20.72
C GLU A 168 2.76 4.19 19.51
N LYS A 169 3.09 2.91 19.29
CA LYS A 169 3.92 2.50 18.17
C LYS A 169 3.20 2.72 16.85
N ILE A 170 3.87 3.38 15.91
CA ILE A 170 3.43 3.59 14.54
C ILE A 170 4.01 2.46 13.67
N VAL A 171 3.17 1.86 12.85
CA VAL A 171 3.52 0.72 11.99
C VAL A 171 3.31 1.00 10.51
N GLY A 172 2.83 2.19 10.16
CA GLY A 172 2.62 2.56 8.79
C GLY A 172 2.01 3.94 8.60
N VAL A 173 1.83 4.27 7.32
CA VAL A 173 1.08 5.44 6.86
C VAL A 173 0.07 4.95 5.83
N GLU A 174 -1.20 5.25 6.01
CA GLU A 174 -2.29 4.92 5.09
C GLU A 174 -3.18 6.14 4.89
N ASP A 175 -3.50 6.45 3.65
CA ASP A 175 -4.31 7.62 3.28
C ASP A 175 -3.81 8.93 3.92
N GLY A 176 -2.48 9.11 4.03
CA GLY A 176 -1.86 10.29 4.64
C GLY A 176 -2.00 10.38 6.16
N ARG A 177 -2.37 9.31 6.87
CA ARG A 177 -2.43 9.25 8.33
C ARG A 177 -1.49 8.18 8.89
N LEU A 178 -0.99 8.42 10.09
CA LEU A 178 -0.19 7.43 10.82
C LEU A 178 -1.09 6.27 11.28
N VAL A 179 -0.66 5.04 11.01
CA VAL A 179 -1.33 3.81 11.46
C VAL A 179 -0.63 3.29 12.71
N LYS A 180 -1.41 3.06 13.77
CA LYS A 180 -0.91 2.57 15.05
C LYS A 180 -0.86 1.04 15.07
N GLN A 181 0.04 0.49 15.87
CA GLN A 181 0.10 -0.96 16.12
C GLN A 181 -1.24 -1.50 16.64
N SER A 182 -1.90 -0.75 17.53
CA SER A 182 -3.21 -1.14 18.08
C SER A 182 -4.31 -1.23 17.04
N GLU A 183 -4.30 -0.34 16.03
CA GLU A 183 -5.24 -0.38 14.90
C GLU A 183 -4.96 -1.62 14.04
N ARG A 184 -3.70 -1.89 13.74
CA ARG A 184 -3.29 -3.08 12.97
C ARG A 184 -3.61 -4.40 13.70
N ASP A 185 -3.50 -4.41 15.03
CA ASP A 185 -3.86 -5.59 15.82
C ASP A 185 -5.38 -5.82 15.87
N GLN A 186 -6.17 -4.75 15.82
CA GLN A 186 -7.63 -4.85 15.66
C GLN A 186 -8.01 -5.37 14.27
N GLU A 187 -7.40 -4.85 13.20
CA GLU A 187 -7.61 -5.36 11.84
C GLU A 187 -7.29 -6.86 11.74
N LYS A 188 -6.19 -7.31 12.35
CA LYS A 188 -5.84 -8.74 12.40
C LYS A 188 -6.88 -9.59 13.15
N ALA A 189 -7.55 -9.04 14.15
CA ALA A 189 -8.63 -9.73 14.85
C ALA A 189 -9.88 -9.91 13.98
N GLU A 190 -10.03 -9.13 12.92
CA GLU A 190 -11.12 -9.23 11.94
C GLU A 190 -10.79 -10.16 10.77
N LEU A 191 -9.61 -10.81 10.75
CA LEU A 191 -9.26 -11.78 9.71
C LEU A 191 -9.84 -13.17 10.03
N LEU A 192 -10.26 -13.87 8.97
CA LEU A 192 -10.41 -15.33 9.00
C LEU A 192 -9.04 -15.94 8.70
N ILE A 193 -8.58 -16.84 9.57
CA ILE A 193 -7.36 -17.60 9.39
C ILE A 193 -7.73 -19.04 9.05
N GLU A 194 -7.37 -19.50 7.84
CA GLU A 194 -7.52 -20.85 7.39
C GLU A 194 -6.15 -21.55 7.30
N ARG A 195 -6.05 -22.74 7.91
CA ARG A 195 -4.82 -23.56 7.92
C ARG A 195 -4.91 -24.80 7.04
N ASP A 196 -6.09 -25.11 6.56
CA ASP A 196 -6.32 -26.20 5.62
C ASP A 196 -6.30 -25.66 4.18
N SER A 197 -5.20 -25.88 3.48
CA SER A 197 -5.03 -25.39 2.11
C SER A 197 -6.04 -25.96 1.12
N SER A 198 -6.71 -27.08 1.44
CA SER A 198 -7.72 -27.66 0.57
C SER A 198 -9.05 -26.90 0.55
N LYS A 199 -9.26 -25.97 1.51
CA LYS A 199 -10.52 -25.20 1.65
C LYS A 199 -10.45 -23.80 1.06
N LEU A 200 -9.29 -23.36 0.57
CA LEU A 200 -9.08 -21.97 0.19
C LEU A 200 -10.05 -21.48 -0.89
N ASN A 201 -10.38 -22.36 -1.84
CA ASN A 201 -11.30 -22.04 -2.93
C ASN A 201 -12.77 -21.90 -2.47
N GLU A 202 -13.11 -22.30 -1.23
CA GLU A 202 -14.44 -22.07 -0.67
C GLU A 202 -14.69 -20.59 -0.34
N TYR A 203 -13.62 -19.81 -0.17
CA TYR A 203 -13.67 -18.42 0.25
C TYR A 203 -13.48 -17.41 -0.88
N THR A 204 -12.89 -17.82 -2.02
CA THR A 204 -12.52 -16.93 -3.13
C THR A 204 -13.45 -17.03 -4.32
N ILE A 205 -13.44 -16.00 -5.19
CA ILE A 205 -14.14 -16.04 -6.50
C ILE A 205 -13.25 -16.57 -7.63
N PHE A 206 -12.01 -16.94 -7.32
CA PHE A 206 -11.02 -17.46 -8.26
C PHE A 206 -10.34 -18.70 -7.67
N ASP A 207 -9.72 -19.50 -8.52
CA ASP A 207 -8.96 -20.66 -8.08
C ASP A 207 -7.62 -20.21 -7.47
N VAL A 208 -7.39 -20.57 -6.20
CA VAL A 208 -6.17 -20.22 -5.47
C VAL A 208 -5.02 -21.08 -5.94
N GLY A 209 -4.01 -20.45 -6.52
CA GLY A 209 -2.78 -21.13 -6.94
C GLY A 209 -1.85 -21.36 -5.74
N LEU A 210 -1.38 -22.59 -5.56
CA LEU A 210 -0.37 -22.91 -4.55
C LEU A 210 0.94 -23.31 -5.20
N PRO A 211 2.11 -22.95 -4.61
CA PRO A 211 3.40 -23.36 -5.15
C PRO A 211 3.59 -24.87 -4.97
N ALA A 212 3.89 -25.56 -6.06
CA ALA A 212 4.27 -26.97 -6.05
C ALA A 212 5.73 -27.17 -5.59
N TYR A 213 6.54 -26.11 -5.61
CA TYR A 213 7.91 -26.06 -5.10
C TYR A 213 8.02 -24.99 -4.03
N LEU A 214 8.57 -25.37 -2.90
CA LEU A 214 9.01 -24.48 -1.83
C LEU A 214 10.47 -24.83 -1.51
N PRO A 215 11.32 -23.86 -1.16
CA PRO A 215 12.66 -24.14 -0.66
C PRO A 215 12.61 -25.02 0.60
N GLU A 216 13.72 -25.69 0.89
CA GLU A 216 13.82 -26.61 2.02
C GLU A 216 13.43 -25.94 3.35
N GLY A 217 12.60 -26.62 4.12
CA GLY A 217 12.11 -26.16 5.43
C GLY A 217 10.88 -25.29 5.39
N TYR A 218 10.47 -24.77 4.21
CA TYR A 218 9.22 -23.98 4.11
C TYR A 218 8.01 -24.88 3.92
N THR A 219 6.96 -24.60 4.67
CA THR A 219 5.65 -25.26 4.56
C THR A 219 4.53 -24.23 4.61
N PHE A 220 3.37 -24.57 4.06
CA PHE A 220 2.18 -23.75 4.19
C PHE A 220 1.81 -23.63 5.68
N ASP A 221 1.71 -22.40 6.19
CA ASP A 221 1.29 -22.12 7.56
C ASP A 221 -0.19 -21.74 7.61
N ARG A 222 -0.59 -20.76 6.82
CA ARG A 222 -1.96 -20.25 6.84
C ARG A 222 -2.30 -19.41 5.61
N ALA A 223 -3.61 -19.23 5.42
CA ALA A 223 -4.20 -18.18 4.63
C ALA A 223 -4.95 -17.18 5.51
N GLU A 224 -5.00 -15.92 5.10
CA GLU A 224 -5.71 -14.85 5.78
C GLU A 224 -6.69 -14.20 4.80
N PHE A 225 -7.93 -14.01 5.26
CA PHE A 225 -8.99 -13.37 4.50
C PHE A 225 -9.62 -12.24 5.32
N TYR A 226 -10.00 -11.16 4.66
CA TYR A 226 -10.74 -10.09 5.29
C TYR A 226 -12.21 -10.47 5.42
N LYS A 227 -12.75 -10.40 6.65
CA LYS A 227 -14.17 -10.60 6.92
C LYS A 227 -14.99 -9.40 6.46
N ASP A 228 -16.20 -9.66 6.03
CA ASP A 228 -17.17 -8.60 5.76
C ASP A 228 -17.75 -8.02 7.06
N SER A 229 -18.71 -7.10 6.94
CA SER A 229 -19.36 -6.46 8.09
C SER A 229 -20.21 -7.41 8.95
N ASN A 230 -20.49 -8.63 8.49
CA ASN A 230 -21.22 -9.67 9.22
C ASN A 230 -20.28 -10.64 9.92
N GLY A 231 -18.98 -10.54 9.68
CA GLY A 231 -17.96 -11.44 10.19
C GLY A 231 -17.71 -12.67 9.31
N ASP A 232 -18.29 -12.70 8.12
CA ASP A 232 -18.18 -13.80 7.17
C ASP A 232 -17.12 -13.50 6.08
N VAL A 233 -16.62 -14.57 5.43
CA VAL A 233 -15.82 -14.49 4.22
C VAL A 233 -16.54 -15.21 3.11
N ILE A 234 -17.11 -14.46 2.18
CA ILE A 234 -17.86 -15.00 1.04
C ILE A 234 -17.37 -14.31 -0.23
N HIS A 235 -16.95 -15.11 -1.21
CA HIS A 235 -16.53 -14.61 -2.53
C HIS A 235 -15.45 -13.53 -2.44
N SER A 236 -14.39 -13.76 -1.64
CA SER A 236 -13.29 -12.83 -1.50
C SER A 236 -12.54 -12.67 -2.82
N LYS A 237 -12.21 -11.42 -3.15
CA LYS A 237 -11.30 -11.09 -4.25
C LYS A 237 -9.83 -11.12 -3.83
N TYR A 238 -9.54 -11.33 -2.54
CA TYR A 238 -8.20 -11.24 -1.95
C TYR A 238 -7.92 -12.44 -1.06
N ILE A 239 -6.70 -12.93 -1.13
CA ILE A 239 -6.15 -13.91 -0.19
C ILE A 239 -4.68 -13.61 0.07
N ASN A 240 -4.27 -13.68 1.34
CA ASN A 240 -2.87 -13.66 1.73
C ASN A 240 -2.49 -15.06 2.21
N LEU A 241 -1.41 -15.61 1.66
CA LEU A 241 -0.87 -16.93 1.96
C LEU A 241 0.51 -16.77 2.60
N TYR A 242 0.78 -17.58 3.60
CA TYR A 242 2.05 -17.58 4.32
C TYR A 242 2.65 -18.98 4.34
N PHE A 243 3.91 -19.04 3.95
CA PHE A 243 4.74 -20.24 4.04
C PHE A 243 5.89 -19.93 4.98
N VAL A 244 6.07 -20.76 5.99
CA VAL A 244 7.01 -20.50 7.08
C VAL A 244 8.06 -21.61 7.13
N ASN A 245 9.30 -21.23 7.34
CA ASN A 245 10.37 -22.13 7.74
C ASN A 245 10.45 -22.12 9.26
N GLU A 246 9.92 -23.16 9.91
CA GLU A 246 9.86 -23.25 11.38
C GLU A 246 11.24 -23.25 12.06
N ALA A 247 12.30 -23.63 11.34
CA ALA A 247 13.65 -23.67 11.91
C ALA A 247 14.32 -22.30 11.97
N THR A 248 13.95 -21.38 11.07
CA THR A 248 14.58 -20.06 10.94
C THR A 248 13.60 -18.90 11.18
N ASP A 249 12.31 -19.18 11.35
CA ASP A 249 11.22 -18.20 11.43
C ASP A 249 11.12 -17.31 10.17
N GLU A 250 11.70 -17.74 9.06
CA GLU A 250 11.64 -17.02 7.79
C GLU A 250 10.30 -17.27 7.07
N ILE A 251 9.84 -16.26 6.34
CA ILE A 251 8.52 -16.26 5.72
C ILE A 251 8.61 -15.99 4.23
N ILE A 252 7.84 -16.74 3.45
CA ILE A 252 7.41 -16.37 2.10
C ILE A 252 5.96 -15.92 2.22
N SER A 253 5.68 -14.68 1.86
CA SER A 253 4.33 -14.13 1.77
C SER A 253 3.87 -14.13 0.31
N MET A 254 2.65 -14.58 0.06
CA MET A 254 2.03 -14.53 -1.26
C MET A 254 0.67 -13.88 -1.14
N GLN A 255 0.38 -12.93 -2.00
CA GLN A 255 -0.95 -12.38 -2.16
C GLN A 255 -1.49 -12.76 -3.52
N GLN A 256 -2.76 -13.14 -3.58
CA GLN A 256 -3.49 -13.32 -4.82
C GLN A 256 -4.75 -12.47 -4.79
N ARG A 257 -5.09 -11.90 -5.95
CA ARG A 257 -6.27 -11.05 -6.13
C ARG A 257 -6.92 -11.39 -7.45
N HIS A 258 -8.25 -11.44 -7.50
CA HIS A 258 -8.95 -11.45 -8.78
C HIS A 258 -8.62 -10.17 -9.55
N ALA A 259 -8.21 -10.30 -10.81
CA ALA A 259 -7.77 -9.15 -11.63
C ALA A 259 -8.99 -8.35 -12.14
N ASP A 260 -9.21 -7.19 -11.57
CA ASP A 260 -10.19 -6.21 -12.06
C ASP A 260 -9.78 -4.78 -11.66
N SER A 261 -10.58 -3.78 -12.05
CA SER A 261 -10.29 -2.38 -11.78
C SER A 261 -10.27 -2.01 -10.29
N GLU A 262 -10.90 -2.80 -9.41
CA GLU A 262 -10.89 -2.59 -7.96
C GLU A 262 -9.57 -3.08 -7.33
N THR A 263 -9.02 -4.16 -7.88
CA THR A 263 -7.84 -4.83 -7.35
C THR A 263 -6.55 -4.40 -8.05
N ALA A 264 -6.66 -3.65 -9.16
CA ALA A 264 -5.52 -3.02 -9.83
C ALA A 264 -4.76 -2.11 -8.87
N TYR A 265 -3.45 -2.08 -8.99
CA TYR A 265 -2.60 -1.27 -8.11
C TYR A 265 -1.37 -0.72 -8.81
N GLU A 266 -0.86 0.36 -8.23
CA GLU A 266 0.37 1.02 -8.62
C GLU A 266 1.31 1.07 -7.42
N MET A 267 2.59 0.79 -7.64
CA MET A 267 3.62 0.82 -6.61
C MET A 267 4.81 1.67 -7.05
N SER A 268 5.48 2.29 -6.08
CA SER A 268 6.73 3.01 -6.30
C SER A 268 7.79 2.52 -5.31
N THR A 269 9.03 2.41 -5.76
CA THR A 269 10.17 2.05 -4.93
C THR A 269 11.38 2.92 -5.28
N ASP A 270 12.17 3.25 -4.27
CA ASP A 270 13.49 3.87 -4.42
C ASP A 270 14.61 2.85 -4.69
N GLY A 271 14.24 1.56 -4.67
CA GLY A 271 15.10 0.48 -5.10
C GLY A 271 14.94 0.19 -6.59
N THR A 272 15.41 -0.96 -7.03
CA THR A 272 15.39 -1.35 -8.43
C THR A 272 14.14 -2.13 -8.82
N ILE A 273 13.63 -1.89 -10.03
CA ILE A 273 12.64 -2.76 -10.66
C ILE A 273 13.23 -3.42 -11.90
N GLU A 274 12.92 -4.69 -12.13
CA GLU A 274 13.40 -5.47 -13.27
C GLU A 274 12.22 -6.19 -13.91
N LYS A 275 12.11 -6.10 -15.24
CA LYS A 275 11.15 -6.89 -16.00
C LYS A 275 11.67 -8.30 -16.18
N VAL A 276 10.94 -9.30 -15.70
CA VAL A 276 11.26 -10.71 -15.81
C VAL A 276 10.09 -11.49 -16.42
N LYS A 277 10.22 -12.80 -16.58
CA LYS A 277 9.11 -13.67 -17.03
C LYS A 277 8.88 -14.80 -16.06
N ILE A 278 7.60 -15.07 -15.78
CA ILE A 278 7.13 -16.21 -15.01
C ILE A 278 6.26 -17.06 -15.92
N ASN A 279 6.69 -18.27 -16.23
CA ASN A 279 5.99 -19.17 -17.16
C ASN A 279 5.64 -18.50 -18.52
N GLY A 280 6.53 -17.60 -19.01
CA GLY A 280 6.34 -16.86 -20.25
C GLY A 280 5.53 -15.57 -20.14
N VAL A 281 4.90 -15.29 -18.99
CA VAL A 281 4.15 -14.06 -18.72
C VAL A 281 5.11 -12.99 -18.17
N ASP A 282 4.90 -11.74 -18.56
CA ASP A 282 5.66 -10.60 -18.04
C ASP A 282 5.38 -10.39 -16.54
N ALA A 283 6.44 -10.14 -15.79
CA ALA A 283 6.42 -9.90 -14.35
C ALA A 283 7.37 -8.77 -13.98
N VAL A 284 7.16 -8.15 -12.84
CA VAL A 284 8.09 -7.17 -12.26
C VAL A 284 8.72 -7.74 -11.00
N LEU A 285 10.06 -7.74 -10.97
CA LEU A 285 10.86 -8.07 -9.81
C LEU A 285 11.29 -6.77 -9.12
N VAL A 286 10.98 -6.63 -7.85
CA VAL A 286 11.25 -5.44 -7.03
C VAL A 286 12.33 -5.76 -6.02
N ASN A 287 13.45 -5.05 -6.06
CA ASN A 287 14.59 -5.20 -5.13
C ASN A 287 15.16 -6.63 -5.05
N GLY A 288 14.88 -7.48 -6.03
CA GLY A 288 15.24 -8.89 -5.98
C GLY A 288 14.53 -9.72 -4.90
N LYS A 289 13.51 -9.14 -4.23
CA LYS A 289 12.82 -9.70 -3.06
C LYS A 289 11.30 -9.77 -3.19
N GLY A 290 10.72 -9.01 -4.10
CA GLY A 290 9.30 -9.03 -4.44
C GLY A 290 9.11 -9.35 -5.91
N LEU A 291 8.08 -10.09 -6.25
CA LEU A 291 7.75 -10.49 -7.60
C LEU A 291 6.25 -10.38 -7.81
N ASP A 292 5.82 -9.57 -8.79
CA ASP A 292 4.42 -9.32 -9.08
C ASP A 292 4.14 -9.60 -10.56
N TRP A 293 3.03 -10.29 -10.85
CA TRP A 293 2.58 -10.58 -12.22
C TRP A 293 1.08 -10.82 -12.28
N GLU A 294 0.53 -10.77 -13.48
CA GLU A 294 -0.86 -11.11 -13.76
C GLU A 294 -0.92 -12.32 -14.68
N ALA A 295 -1.68 -13.34 -14.30
CA ALA A 295 -1.93 -14.51 -15.12
C ALA A 295 -3.33 -15.09 -14.83
N SER A 296 -4.06 -15.52 -15.86
CA SER A 296 -5.35 -16.21 -15.75
C SER A 296 -6.36 -15.43 -14.87
N GLU A 297 -6.47 -14.13 -15.08
CA GLU A 297 -7.37 -13.23 -14.34
C GLU A 297 -7.06 -13.14 -12.83
N VAL A 298 -5.83 -13.47 -12.43
CA VAL A 298 -5.34 -13.34 -11.06
C VAL A 298 -4.06 -12.51 -11.04
N LEU A 299 -4.00 -11.56 -10.11
CA LEU A 299 -2.79 -10.83 -9.76
C LEU A 299 -2.06 -11.58 -8.65
N TYR A 300 -0.82 -11.87 -8.87
CA TYR A 300 0.06 -12.57 -7.93
C TYR A 300 1.12 -11.62 -7.42
N GLY A 301 1.36 -11.63 -6.13
CA GLY A 301 2.51 -10.99 -5.49
C GLY A 301 3.19 -11.99 -4.56
N VAL A 302 4.49 -12.22 -4.71
CA VAL A 302 5.29 -13.10 -3.85
C VAL A 302 6.46 -12.33 -3.30
N THR A 303 6.64 -12.32 -1.98
CA THR A 303 7.74 -11.62 -1.32
C THR A 303 8.43 -12.50 -0.29
N SER A 304 9.75 -12.36 -0.19
CA SER A 304 10.53 -12.95 0.89
C SER A 304 11.82 -12.16 1.12
N ALA A 305 12.12 -11.86 2.36
CA ALA A 305 13.37 -11.21 2.74
C ALA A 305 14.58 -12.18 2.65
N SER A 306 14.35 -13.48 2.83
CA SER A 306 15.39 -14.51 2.90
C SER A 306 15.76 -15.11 1.56
N LEU A 307 14.80 -15.26 0.63
CA LEU A 307 15.06 -15.89 -0.67
C LEU A 307 15.91 -14.99 -1.57
N ASP A 308 16.74 -15.63 -2.39
CA ASP A 308 17.34 -14.97 -3.53
C ASP A 308 16.38 -14.90 -4.73
N LYS A 309 16.75 -14.13 -5.76
CA LYS A 309 15.96 -13.95 -6.98
C LYS A 309 15.58 -15.27 -7.64
N ASN A 310 16.53 -16.23 -7.70
CA ASN A 310 16.31 -17.48 -8.45
C ASN A 310 15.31 -18.38 -7.71
N ASP A 311 15.41 -18.47 -6.39
CA ASP A 311 14.47 -19.27 -5.60
C ASP A 311 13.09 -18.62 -5.57
N LEU A 312 13.01 -17.29 -5.52
CA LEU A 312 11.75 -16.57 -5.63
C LEU A 312 11.05 -16.84 -6.98
N ILE A 313 11.80 -16.80 -8.09
CA ILE A 313 11.30 -17.15 -9.43
C ILE A 313 10.82 -18.59 -9.48
N LYS A 314 11.60 -19.56 -8.95
CA LYS A 314 11.18 -20.98 -8.93
C LYS A 314 9.89 -21.20 -8.15
N VAL A 315 9.73 -20.53 -7.01
CA VAL A 315 8.46 -20.57 -6.24
C VAL A 315 7.32 -20.08 -7.13
N ALA A 316 7.47 -18.90 -7.75
CA ALA A 316 6.45 -18.30 -8.61
C ALA A 316 6.11 -19.18 -9.83
N GLU A 317 7.12 -19.73 -10.52
CA GLU A 317 6.93 -20.63 -11.68
C GLU A 317 6.26 -21.95 -11.33
N SER A 318 6.29 -22.35 -10.06
CA SER A 318 5.70 -23.60 -9.58
C SER A 318 4.23 -23.47 -9.18
N ILE A 319 3.65 -22.26 -9.17
CA ILE A 319 2.25 -22.03 -8.79
C ILE A 319 1.32 -22.67 -9.82
N ARG A 320 0.32 -23.40 -9.31
CA ARG A 320 -0.66 -24.14 -10.11
C ARG A 320 -2.03 -24.08 -9.43
#